data_461b611a981ebe72be20615e2efba9ec
#
_entry.id   461b611a981ebe72be20615e2efba9ec
#
_cell.length_a   1.000
_cell.length_b   1.000
_cell.length_c   1.000
_cell.angle_alpha   90.00
_cell.angle_beta   90.00
_cell.angle_gamma   90.00
#
_symmetry.space_group_name_H-M   'P 1'
#
loop_
_entity.id
_entity.type
_entity.pdbx_description
1 polymer ?
#
loop_
_entity_poly.entity_id
_entity_poly.type
_entity_poly.pdbx_seq_one_letter_code
_entity_poly.pdbx_strand_id
1 'polypeptide(L)'
;AALKHVGICEKSPSEAVQTNIIGLQNLVNAAKRCKVERFIFTSSDKAVNPTNVMGTSKLMGERLVTAANNSRENQGTIFASTRFGNVLGSRGSVVPIFRDQILAGKDITLTSSEMSRFIMTIEEASRLVIESSEEAKGGEVFITKMPVARISDLAAVMIEVLTDKHDLPG
;
A
#
# COMPACT_ATOMS: atom_id res chain seq x y z
N ALA A 1 3.68 -11.50 2.24
CA ALA A 1 2.36 -11.34 1.62
C ALA A 1 1.42 -10.64 2.58
N ALA A 2 0.45 -9.90 2.07
CA ALA A 2 -0.55 -9.21 2.89
C ALA A 2 -1.85 -9.03 2.11
N LEU A 3 -2.98 -9.01 2.81
CA LEU A 3 -4.25 -8.56 2.26
C LEU A 3 -4.23 -7.04 2.15
N LYS A 4 -4.45 -6.50 0.94
CA LYS A 4 -4.39 -5.06 0.66
C LYS A 4 -5.73 -4.43 0.27
N HIS A 5 -6.73 -5.26 -0.06
CA HIS A 5 -8.04 -4.78 -0.50
C HIS A 5 -8.94 -4.46 0.70
N VAL A 6 -9.33 -3.19 0.83
CA VAL A 6 -10.17 -2.71 1.93
C VAL A 6 -11.45 -3.53 2.05
N GLY A 7 -12.22 -3.67 0.96
CA GLY A 7 -13.49 -4.39 0.97
C GLY A 7 -13.38 -5.88 1.34
N ILE A 8 -12.26 -6.54 1.01
CA ILE A 8 -12.02 -7.93 1.42
C ILE A 8 -11.75 -8.00 2.92
N CYS A 9 -10.91 -7.09 3.44
CA CYS A 9 -10.60 -7.05 4.86
C CYS A 9 -11.83 -6.71 5.72
N GLU A 10 -12.72 -5.82 5.23
CA GLU A 10 -13.98 -5.52 5.91
C GLU A 10 -14.93 -6.72 5.97
N LYS A 11 -15.01 -7.51 4.89
CA LYS A 11 -15.83 -8.73 4.85
C LYS A 11 -15.25 -9.88 5.67
N SER A 12 -13.95 -9.92 5.85
CA SER A 12 -13.24 -11.01 6.54
C SER A 12 -12.15 -10.46 7.46
N PRO A 13 -12.52 -9.78 8.57
CA PRO A 13 -11.53 -9.20 9.48
C PRO A 13 -10.59 -10.22 10.10
N SER A 14 -11.06 -11.44 10.38
CA SER A 14 -10.24 -12.52 10.91
C SER A 14 -9.11 -12.92 9.97
N GLU A 15 -9.36 -12.97 8.66
CA GLU A 15 -8.32 -13.24 7.66
C GLU A 15 -7.29 -12.11 7.60
N ALA A 16 -7.72 -10.86 7.78
CA ALA A 16 -6.82 -9.72 7.87
C ALA A 16 -5.92 -9.83 9.12
N VAL A 17 -6.46 -10.26 10.26
CA VAL A 17 -5.68 -10.51 11.48
C VAL A 17 -4.67 -11.63 11.25
N GLN A 18 -5.11 -12.79 10.74
CA GLN A 18 -4.24 -13.94 10.51
C GLN A 18 -3.09 -13.61 9.54
N THR A 19 -3.41 -12.95 8.42
CA THR A 19 -2.42 -12.67 7.38
C THR A 19 -1.55 -11.46 7.70
N ASN A 20 -2.17 -10.32 8.04
CA ASN A 20 -1.45 -9.06 8.15
C ASN A 20 -0.80 -8.85 9.53
N ILE A 21 -1.33 -9.46 10.58
CA ILE A 21 -0.82 -9.30 11.94
C ILE A 21 -0.04 -10.53 12.38
N ILE A 22 -0.69 -11.71 12.46
CA ILE A 22 -0.02 -12.94 12.91
C ILE A 22 1.05 -13.39 11.90
N GLY A 23 0.74 -13.33 10.59
CA GLY A 23 1.71 -13.61 9.55
C GLY A 23 2.94 -12.68 9.61
N LEU A 24 2.74 -11.38 9.85
CA LEU A 24 3.84 -10.44 10.06
C LEU A 24 4.64 -10.77 11.32
N GLN A 25 3.97 -11.07 12.44
CA GLN A 25 4.64 -11.46 13.69
C GLN A 25 5.55 -12.68 13.49
N ASN A 26 5.09 -13.67 12.72
CA ASN A 26 5.89 -14.84 12.38
C ASN A 26 7.13 -14.47 11.57
N LEU A 27 6.99 -13.56 10.59
CA LEU A 27 8.13 -13.07 9.80
C LEU A 27 9.12 -12.28 10.66
N VAL A 28 8.65 -11.41 11.55
CA VAL A 28 9.49 -10.65 12.49
C VAL A 28 10.28 -11.60 13.40
N ASN A 29 9.62 -12.62 13.95
CA ASN A 29 10.27 -13.62 14.78
C ASN A 29 11.32 -14.44 14.00
N ALA A 30 11.01 -14.79 12.75
CA ALA A 30 11.96 -15.48 11.87
C ALA A 30 13.16 -14.57 11.54
N ALA A 31 12.93 -13.30 11.22
CA ALA A 31 13.99 -12.33 10.92
C ALA A 31 14.96 -12.17 12.10
N LYS A 32 14.43 -12.06 13.34
CA LYS A 32 15.27 -12.01 14.55
C LYS A 32 16.11 -13.29 14.72
N ARG A 33 15.49 -14.47 14.58
CA ARG A 33 16.21 -15.77 14.71
C ARG A 33 17.29 -15.95 13.65
N CYS A 34 16.99 -15.55 12.40
CA CYS A 34 17.93 -15.67 11.28
C CYS A 34 18.94 -14.53 11.22
N LYS A 35 18.88 -13.56 12.14
CA LYS A 35 19.74 -12.37 12.18
C LYS A 35 19.78 -11.65 10.85
N VAL A 36 18.59 -11.44 10.23
CA VAL A 36 18.45 -10.69 9.00
C VAL A 36 18.98 -9.27 9.24
N GLU A 37 19.83 -8.79 8.35
CA GLU A 37 20.44 -7.47 8.52
C GLU A 37 19.39 -6.36 8.57
N ARG A 38 18.44 -6.37 7.62
CA ARG A 38 17.39 -5.36 7.49
C ARG A 38 16.04 -5.98 7.21
N PHE A 39 15.01 -5.46 7.87
CA PHE A 39 13.62 -5.87 7.66
C PHE A 39 12.76 -4.63 7.42
N ILE A 40 12.31 -4.44 6.17
CA ILE A 40 11.46 -3.31 5.80
C ILE A 40 10.02 -3.77 5.63
N PHE A 41 9.12 -3.21 6.43
CA PHE A 41 7.69 -3.49 6.36
C PHE A 41 6.99 -2.49 5.44
N THR A 42 6.31 -2.98 4.41
CA THR A 42 5.51 -2.14 3.52
C THR A 42 4.14 -1.85 4.14
N SER A 43 3.95 -0.61 4.56
CA SER A 43 2.70 -0.06 5.10
C SER A 43 1.96 0.79 4.04
N SER A 44 1.04 1.63 4.46
CA SER A 44 0.14 2.39 3.60
C SER A 44 -0.23 3.74 4.23
N ASP A 45 -0.59 4.71 3.41
CA ASP A 45 -1.25 5.95 3.81
C ASP A 45 -2.49 5.71 4.69
N LYS A 46 -3.18 4.58 4.47
CA LYS A 46 -4.37 4.16 5.23
C LYS A 46 -4.07 3.70 6.67
N ALA A 47 -2.79 3.58 7.05
CA ALA A 47 -2.37 3.38 8.43
C ALA A 47 -2.40 4.68 9.25
N VAL A 48 -2.55 5.84 8.60
CA VAL A 48 -2.72 7.14 9.27
C VAL A 48 -4.20 7.32 9.61
N ASN A 49 -4.54 7.43 10.90
CA ASN A 49 -5.92 7.52 11.36
C ASN A 49 -6.84 6.51 10.67
N PRO A 50 -6.61 5.19 10.83
CA PRO A 50 -7.29 4.17 10.07
C PRO A 50 -8.78 4.15 10.35
N THR A 51 -9.59 4.17 9.28
CA THR A 51 -11.05 4.08 9.33
C THR A 51 -11.57 2.73 8.82
N ASN A 52 -10.66 1.78 8.58
CA ASN A 52 -10.99 0.47 8.02
C ASN A 52 -10.03 -0.62 8.54
N VAL A 53 -10.46 -1.87 8.46
CA VAL A 53 -9.74 -3.05 8.94
C VAL A 53 -8.34 -3.16 8.33
N MET A 54 -8.22 -2.92 7.01
CA MET A 54 -6.93 -3.02 6.33
C MET A 54 -5.94 -1.96 6.87
N GLY A 55 -6.35 -0.69 6.98
CA GLY A 55 -5.54 0.39 7.55
C GLY A 55 -5.14 0.10 8.99
N THR A 56 -6.09 -0.39 9.81
CA THR A 56 -5.85 -0.80 11.21
C THR A 56 -4.80 -1.91 11.29
N SER A 57 -4.90 -2.92 10.42
CA SER A 57 -3.94 -4.02 10.38
C SER A 57 -2.53 -3.55 9.99
N LYS A 58 -2.43 -2.56 9.09
CA LYS A 58 -1.16 -1.94 8.70
C LYS A 58 -0.56 -1.11 9.83
N LEU A 59 -1.37 -0.32 10.53
CA LEU A 59 -0.91 0.43 11.71
C LEU A 59 -0.39 -0.53 12.80
N MET A 60 -1.12 -1.60 13.08
CA MET A 60 -0.64 -2.63 14.02
C MET A 60 0.68 -3.24 13.55
N GLY A 61 0.83 -3.49 12.26
CA GLY A 61 2.08 -3.97 11.68
C GLY A 61 3.27 -3.03 11.92
N GLU A 62 3.09 -1.71 11.73
CA GLU A 62 4.10 -0.72 12.05
C GLU A 62 4.51 -0.77 13.54
N ARG A 63 3.52 -0.90 14.43
CA ARG A 63 3.78 -0.99 15.89
C ARG A 63 4.56 -2.25 16.24
N LEU A 64 4.22 -3.39 15.64
CA LEU A 64 4.94 -4.66 15.84
C LEU A 64 6.40 -4.56 15.35
N VAL A 65 6.62 -3.95 14.20
CA VAL A 65 7.96 -3.76 13.61
C VAL A 65 8.81 -2.81 14.45
N THR A 66 8.25 -1.67 14.88
CA THR A 66 8.95 -0.74 15.78
C THR A 66 9.26 -1.39 17.13
N ALA A 67 8.31 -2.13 17.71
CA ALA A 67 8.54 -2.86 18.96
C ALA A 67 9.61 -3.95 18.82
N ALA A 68 9.65 -4.63 17.66
CA ALA A 68 10.67 -5.64 17.37
C ALA A 68 12.08 -5.04 17.32
N ASN A 69 12.23 -3.83 16.74
CA ASN A 69 13.51 -3.12 16.71
C ASN A 69 14.04 -2.86 18.13
N ASN A 70 13.17 -2.45 19.03
CA ASN A 70 13.50 -2.08 20.41
C ASN A 70 13.49 -3.28 21.39
N SER A 71 13.23 -4.49 20.89
CA SER A 71 13.17 -5.69 21.71
C SER A 71 14.56 -6.11 22.18
N ARG A 72 14.68 -6.52 23.45
CA ARG A 72 15.91 -7.13 24.00
C ARG A 72 16.34 -8.41 23.29
N GLU A 73 15.40 -9.09 22.62
CA GLU A 73 15.64 -10.30 21.84
C GLU A 73 16.21 -9.99 20.44
N ASN A 74 16.18 -8.73 20.03
CA ASN A 74 16.74 -8.33 18.74
C ASN A 74 18.27 -8.34 18.80
N GLN A 75 18.88 -9.16 17.98
CA GLN A 75 20.33 -9.36 17.92
C GLN A 75 21.00 -8.57 16.80
N GLY A 76 20.47 -7.38 16.48
CA GLY A 76 21.07 -6.48 15.50
C GLY A 76 20.31 -6.35 14.17
N THR A 77 19.12 -6.98 14.03
CA THR A 77 18.26 -6.71 12.86
C THR A 77 17.72 -5.28 12.93
N ILE A 78 17.89 -4.52 11.85
CA ILE A 78 17.30 -3.19 11.67
C ILE A 78 15.87 -3.36 11.15
N PHE A 79 14.88 -3.00 11.96
CA PHE A 79 13.47 -3.03 11.59
C PHE A 79 12.96 -1.64 11.31
N ALA A 80 12.39 -1.40 10.11
CA ALA A 80 11.77 -0.14 9.74
C ALA A 80 10.52 -0.38 8.88
N SER A 81 9.74 0.67 8.65
CA SER A 81 8.51 0.61 7.86
C SER A 81 8.53 1.67 6.76
N THR A 82 7.82 1.43 5.65
CA THR A 82 7.57 2.41 4.59
C THR A 82 6.08 2.56 4.36
N ARG A 83 5.58 3.77 4.18
CA ARG A 83 4.18 4.05 3.83
C ARG A 83 4.04 4.40 2.37
N PHE A 84 3.24 3.64 1.66
CA PHE A 84 2.88 3.88 0.26
C PHE A 84 1.55 4.63 0.15
N GLY A 85 1.43 5.46 -0.88
CA GLY A 85 0.15 5.92 -1.41
C GLY A 85 -0.49 4.85 -2.31
N ASN A 86 -1.39 5.27 -3.18
CA ASN A 86 -1.96 4.39 -4.19
C ASN A 86 -0.95 4.21 -5.34
N VAL A 87 -0.40 3.01 -5.46
CA VAL A 87 0.52 2.67 -6.55
C VAL A 87 -0.28 2.47 -7.84
N LEU A 88 -0.05 3.37 -8.82
CA LEU A 88 -0.73 3.34 -10.11
C LEU A 88 -0.43 2.04 -10.86
N GLY A 89 -1.44 1.50 -11.54
CA GLY A 89 -1.32 0.27 -12.32
C GLY A 89 -1.18 -1.01 -11.49
N SER A 90 -1.16 -0.94 -10.15
CA SER A 90 -1.10 -2.14 -9.32
C SER A 90 -2.38 -2.98 -9.46
N ARG A 91 -2.24 -4.32 -9.37
CA ARG A 91 -3.37 -5.26 -9.53
C ARG A 91 -4.54 -4.90 -8.62
N GLY A 92 -5.76 -4.78 -9.20
CA GLY A 92 -6.99 -4.42 -8.49
C GLY A 92 -7.04 -2.97 -8.03
N SER A 93 -6.17 -2.08 -8.55
CA SER A 93 -6.26 -0.65 -8.34
C SER A 93 -7.22 0.01 -9.34
N VAL A 94 -7.52 1.29 -9.13
CA VAL A 94 -8.48 2.05 -9.93
C VAL A 94 -8.12 2.11 -11.42
N VAL A 95 -6.84 2.26 -11.78
CA VAL A 95 -6.41 2.39 -13.19
C VAL A 95 -6.74 1.15 -14.03
N PRO A 96 -6.39 -0.09 -13.65
CA PRO A 96 -6.84 -1.27 -14.39
C PRO A 96 -8.35 -1.40 -14.49
N ILE A 97 -9.09 -1.08 -13.40
CA ILE A 97 -10.55 -1.16 -13.38
C ILE A 97 -11.16 -0.18 -14.39
N PHE A 98 -10.75 1.08 -14.37
CA PHE A 98 -11.25 2.09 -15.32
C PHE A 98 -10.89 1.74 -16.75
N ARG A 99 -9.65 1.30 -16.99
CA ARG A 99 -9.23 0.85 -18.33
C ARG A 99 -10.15 -0.26 -18.86
N ASP A 100 -10.42 -1.27 -18.05
CA ASP A 100 -11.24 -2.41 -18.47
C ASP A 100 -12.71 -1.99 -18.67
N GLN A 101 -13.24 -1.02 -17.91
CA GLN A 101 -14.56 -0.45 -18.10
C GLN A 101 -14.64 0.36 -19.41
N ILE A 102 -13.67 1.26 -19.66
CA ILE A 102 -13.61 2.08 -20.90
C ILE A 102 -13.52 1.19 -22.13
N LEU A 103 -12.58 0.24 -22.14
CA LEU A 103 -12.40 -0.66 -23.29
C LEU A 103 -13.61 -1.58 -23.54
N ALA A 104 -14.43 -1.82 -22.52
CA ALA A 104 -15.68 -2.57 -22.63
C ALA A 104 -16.88 -1.69 -22.98
N GLY A 105 -16.72 -0.38 -23.21
CA GLY A 105 -17.80 0.58 -23.44
C GLY A 105 -18.78 0.70 -22.28
N LYS A 106 -18.31 0.50 -21.06
CA LYS A 106 -19.11 0.58 -19.83
C LYS A 106 -18.88 1.88 -19.10
N ASP A 107 -19.88 2.31 -18.34
CA ASP A 107 -19.76 3.46 -17.45
C ASP A 107 -18.66 3.25 -16.40
N ILE A 108 -17.90 4.29 -16.13
CA ILE A 108 -16.91 4.30 -15.06
C ILE A 108 -17.60 4.40 -13.71
N THR A 109 -17.25 3.50 -12.80
CA THR A 109 -17.81 3.48 -11.45
C THR A 109 -16.98 4.36 -10.51
N LEU A 110 -17.49 5.53 -10.15
CA LEU A 110 -16.91 6.43 -9.14
C LEU A 110 -17.63 6.27 -7.80
N THR A 111 -16.86 6.09 -6.72
CA THR A 111 -17.44 6.03 -5.37
C THR A 111 -17.86 7.43 -4.89
N SER A 112 -17.12 8.48 -5.27
CA SER A 112 -17.41 9.89 -4.98
C SER A 112 -16.61 10.76 -5.93
N SER A 113 -17.22 11.84 -6.44
CA SER A 113 -16.56 12.85 -7.28
C SER A 113 -15.46 13.61 -6.55
N GLU A 114 -15.61 13.79 -5.24
CA GLU A 114 -14.66 14.53 -4.39
C GLU A 114 -13.50 13.68 -3.88
N MET A 115 -13.49 12.40 -4.23
CA MET A 115 -12.46 11.48 -3.74
C MET A 115 -11.09 11.83 -4.30
N SER A 116 -10.13 12.10 -3.41
CA SER A 116 -8.72 12.29 -3.74
C SER A 116 -7.86 11.20 -3.12
N ARG A 117 -6.71 10.93 -3.74
CA ARG A 117 -5.75 9.92 -3.27
C ARG A 117 -4.33 10.40 -3.48
N PHE A 118 -3.46 10.06 -2.53
CA PHE A 118 -2.02 10.09 -2.79
C PHE A 118 -1.70 9.03 -3.83
N ILE A 119 -0.99 9.44 -4.87
CA ILE A 119 -0.59 8.55 -5.96
C ILE A 119 0.92 8.46 -6.06
N MET A 120 1.40 7.31 -6.52
CA MET A 120 2.81 7.08 -6.82
C MET A 120 2.94 6.02 -7.92
N THR A 121 4.06 6.02 -8.63
CA THR A 121 4.39 4.99 -9.60
C THR A 121 4.99 3.75 -8.93
N ILE A 122 5.13 2.66 -9.69
CA ILE A 122 5.81 1.45 -9.20
C ILE A 122 7.30 1.74 -8.96
N GLU A 123 7.91 2.55 -9.82
CA GLU A 123 9.32 2.97 -9.72
C GLU A 123 9.56 3.78 -8.44
N GLU A 124 8.68 4.75 -8.15
CA GLU A 124 8.76 5.54 -6.90
C GLU A 124 8.58 4.66 -5.66
N ALA A 125 7.62 3.72 -5.69
CA ALA A 125 7.41 2.78 -4.61
C ALA A 125 8.64 1.88 -4.38
N SER A 126 9.23 1.37 -5.47
CA SER A 126 10.43 0.54 -5.41
C SER A 126 11.64 1.31 -4.88
N ARG A 127 11.83 2.55 -5.36
CA ARG A 127 12.89 3.45 -4.90
C ARG A 127 12.75 3.73 -3.41
N LEU A 128 11.54 4.05 -2.94
CA LEU A 128 11.28 4.30 -1.52
C LEU A 128 11.70 3.10 -0.64
N VAL A 129 11.43 1.85 -1.08
CA VAL A 129 11.85 0.66 -0.32
C VAL A 129 13.37 0.55 -0.28
N ILE A 130 14.05 0.75 -1.42
CA ILE A 130 15.51 0.65 -1.51
C ILE A 130 16.16 1.71 -0.64
N GLU A 131 15.79 2.99 -0.81
CA GLU A 131 16.32 4.11 -0.03
C GLU A 131 16.03 3.92 1.47
N SER A 132 14.80 3.49 1.83
CA SER A 132 14.48 3.18 3.23
C SER A 132 15.35 2.06 3.78
N SER A 133 15.69 1.06 2.97
CA SER A 133 16.56 -0.04 3.43
C SER A 133 17.99 0.41 3.65
N GLU A 134 18.48 1.39 2.90
CA GLU A 134 19.82 1.96 3.04
C GLU A 134 19.91 2.92 4.24
N GLU A 135 18.91 3.77 4.41
CA GLU A 135 18.87 4.83 5.41
C GLU A 135 18.40 4.39 6.81
N ALA A 136 17.72 3.24 6.90
CA ALA A 136 17.13 2.77 8.15
C ALA A 136 18.21 2.52 9.22
N LYS A 137 17.95 3.10 10.41
CA LYS A 137 18.72 2.91 11.64
C LYS A 137 17.98 2.09 12.68
N GLY A 138 16.67 1.96 12.52
CA GLY A 138 15.77 1.11 13.29
C GLY A 138 14.62 1.84 13.99
N GLY A 139 13.40 1.38 13.72
CA GLY A 139 12.16 1.91 14.29
C GLY A 139 11.48 3.01 13.47
N GLU A 140 12.09 3.47 12.37
CA GLU A 140 11.55 4.54 11.54
C GLU A 140 10.33 4.08 10.74
N VAL A 141 9.50 5.07 10.38
CA VAL A 141 8.45 4.96 9.37
C VAL A 141 8.75 5.96 8.27
N PHE A 142 9.26 5.48 7.15
CA PHE A 142 9.61 6.30 5.98
C PHE A 142 8.38 6.67 5.18
N ILE A 143 8.31 7.94 4.77
CA ILE A 143 7.24 8.49 3.97
C ILE A 143 7.87 9.40 2.92
N THR A 144 7.48 9.25 1.66
CA THR A 144 7.85 10.22 0.61
C THR A 144 6.75 11.23 0.38
N LYS A 145 7.11 12.40 -0.13
CA LYS A 145 6.13 13.39 -0.58
C LYS A 145 5.46 12.87 -1.85
N MET A 146 4.15 12.71 -1.79
CA MET A 146 3.35 12.19 -2.90
C MET A 146 2.39 13.25 -3.42
N PRO A 147 2.19 13.34 -4.75
CA PRO A 147 1.13 14.16 -5.31
C PRO A 147 -0.24 13.61 -4.94
N VAL A 148 -1.23 14.50 -4.90
CA VAL A 148 -2.64 14.16 -4.70
C VAL A 148 -3.35 14.30 -6.03
N ALA A 149 -4.11 13.28 -6.43
CA ALA A 149 -4.99 13.32 -7.59
C ALA A 149 -6.45 13.10 -7.19
N ARG A 150 -7.36 13.85 -7.79
CA ARG A 150 -8.79 13.52 -7.76
C ARG A 150 -9.05 12.32 -8.65
N ILE A 151 -9.86 11.39 -8.17
CA ILE A 151 -10.16 10.18 -8.94
C ILE A 151 -11.06 10.49 -10.14
N SER A 152 -11.91 11.51 -10.04
CA SER A 152 -12.69 12.04 -11.17
C SER A 152 -11.80 12.57 -12.30
N ASP A 153 -10.75 13.33 -11.99
CA ASP A 153 -9.83 13.88 -12.99
C ASP A 153 -9.02 12.74 -13.66
N LEU A 154 -8.60 11.75 -12.87
CA LEU A 154 -7.96 10.55 -13.41
C LEU A 154 -8.89 9.80 -14.38
N ALA A 155 -10.18 9.67 -14.03
CA ALA A 155 -11.17 9.04 -14.91
C ALA A 155 -11.33 9.80 -16.23
N ALA A 156 -11.47 11.15 -16.17
CA ALA A 156 -11.62 12.00 -17.35
C ALA A 156 -10.42 11.86 -18.31
N VAL A 157 -9.19 11.96 -17.77
CA VAL A 157 -7.97 11.80 -18.58
C VAL A 157 -7.88 10.40 -19.18
N MET A 158 -8.27 9.37 -18.44
CA MET A 158 -8.24 7.99 -18.96
C MET A 158 -9.26 7.76 -20.07
N ILE A 159 -10.47 8.37 -19.99
CA ILE A 159 -11.45 8.33 -21.07
C ILE A 159 -10.84 8.97 -22.32
N GLU A 160 -10.39 10.22 -22.22
CA GLU A 160 -9.79 10.97 -23.33
C GLU A 160 -8.66 10.16 -24.00
N VAL A 161 -7.67 9.74 -23.26
CA VAL A 161 -6.49 9.03 -23.79
C VAL A 161 -6.83 7.66 -24.40
N LEU A 162 -7.80 6.93 -23.83
CA LEU A 162 -8.13 5.59 -24.30
C LEU A 162 -9.13 5.60 -25.45
N THR A 163 -10.06 6.56 -25.49
CA THR A 163 -10.98 6.73 -26.63
C THR A 163 -10.21 7.21 -27.86
N ASP A 164 -9.35 8.22 -27.76
CA ASP A 164 -8.51 8.68 -28.86
C ASP A 164 -7.57 7.58 -29.41
N LYS A 165 -7.02 6.78 -28.52
CA LYS A 165 -6.07 5.71 -28.89
C LYS A 165 -6.72 4.50 -29.54
N HIS A 166 -8.00 4.25 -29.29
CA HIS A 166 -8.71 3.06 -29.72
C HIS A 166 -9.89 3.35 -30.66
N ASP A 167 -10.05 4.58 -31.15
CA ASP A 167 -11.19 5.03 -31.99
C ASP A 167 -12.56 4.64 -31.38
N LEU A 168 -12.69 4.69 -30.07
CA LEU A 168 -13.92 4.36 -29.38
C LEU A 168 -14.87 5.56 -29.39
N PRO A 169 -16.20 5.35 -29.48
CA PRO A 169 -17.16 6.45 -29.32
C PRO A 169 -17.03 7.04 -27.91
N GLY A 170 -16.94 8.37 -27.85
CA GLY A 170 -16.84 9.14 -26.60
C GLY A 170 -18.12 9.16 -25.77
#